data_dbf0ad1a8644eb3e21285643d6c444b1
#
_entry.id   dbf0ad1a8644eb3e21285643d6c444b1
#
_cell.length_a   1.000
_cell.length_b   1.000
_cell.length_c   1.000
_cell.angle_alpha   90.00
_cell.angle_beta   90.00
_cell.angle_gamma   90.00
#
_symmetry.space_group_name_H-M   'P 1'
#
loop_
_entity.id
_entity.type
_entity.pdbx_description
1 polymer ?
#
loop_
_entity_poly.entity_id
_entity_poly.type
_entity_poly.pdbx_seq_one_letter_code
_entity_poly.pdbx_strand_id
1 'polypeptide(L)'
;MKKYKSVFVGIGVVIVTLIVLSMCTTKIKPGYVGVVYSLNGGIKGQVLTQGLHVVNPLYKVTSYSVATEQGYLSADSKEGASGDDSFLIPTSDGKTVNIDLEYSYHFDSELLPQTFTKFKGQDGKAIEETFMRGKLKTWVGEVSSKFSVIDIYGDKRTELNANVLEYVKDKFYEYGIVIDSVNVSRIGLDAQTEEAIQLKINKQQELETARLDKEKAEIQAEQKLVEAQAEADAKKIEAQAEADAELIKAEAQSEAN
;
A
#
# COMPACT_ATOMS: atom_id res chain seq x y z
N MET A 1 -45.58 -56.28 19.59
CA MET A 1 -45.64 -55.17 18.58
C MET A 1 -45.73 -53.79 19.19
N LYS A 2 -46.46 -53.54 20.29
CA LYS A 2 -46.56 -52.18 20.91
C LYS A 2 -45.24 -51.62 21.46
N LYS A 3 -44.36 -52.45 22.06
CA LYS A 3 -43.06 -51.99 22.60
C LYS A 3 -42.09 -51.46 21.53
N TYR A 4 -42.04 -52.09 20.36
CA TYR A 4 -41.17 -51.63 19.27
C TYR A 4 -41.65 -50.28 18.66
N LYS A 5 -42.97 -50.05 18.59
CA LYS A 5 -43.52 -48.79 18.11
C LYS A 5 -43.08 -47.60 19.00
N SER A 6 -43.07 -47.76 20.34
CA SER A 6 -42.63 -46.70 21.24
C SER A 6 -41.11 -46.41 21.14
N VAL A 7 -40.30 -47.44 20.88
CA VAL A 7 -38.83 -47.28 20.65
C VAL A 7 -38.59 -46.57 19.33
N PHE A 8 -39.29 -46.92 18.25
CA PHE A 8 -39.14 -46.21 16.95
C PHE A 8 -39.59 -44.75 17.04
N VAL A 9 -40.67 -44.44 17.76
CA VAL A 9 -41.11 -43.06 18.01
C VAL A 9 -40.07 -42.30 18.82
N GLY A 10 -39.47 -42.91 19.87
CA GLY A 10 -38.40 -42.29 20.65
C GLY A 10 -37.17 -41.96 19.82
N ILE A 11 -36.72 -42.89 18.97
CA ILE A 11 -35.60 -42.66 18.04
C ILE A 11 -35.95 -41.54 17.07
N GLY A 12 -37.15 -41.52 16.53
CA GLY A 12 -37.60 -40.46 15.60
C GLY A 12 -37.55 -39.06 16.26
N VAL A 13 -38.04 -38.95 17.51
CA VAL A 13 -37.97 -37.68 18.27
C VAL A 13 -36.53 -37.23 18.50
N VAL A 14 -35.64 -38.14 18.88
CA VAL A 14 -34.19 -37.79 19.08
C VAL A 14 -33.55 -37.31 17.78
N ILE A 15 -33.85 -37.96 16.65
CA ILE A 15 -33.29 -37.54 15.36
C ILE A 15 -33.83 -36.15 14.98
N VAL A 16 -35.10 -35.89 15.14
CA VAL A 16 -35.73 -34.59 14.85
C VAL A 16 -35.10 -33.50 15.75
N THR A 17 -34.88 -33.80 17.02
CA THR A 17 -34.26 -32.85 17.98
C THR A 17 -32.79 -32.54 17.55
N LEU A 18 -32.03 -33.54 17.15
CA LEU A 18 -30.68 -33.34 16.65
C LEU A 18 -30.62 -32.51 15.36
N ILE A 19 -31.58 -32.74 14.45
CA ILE A 19 -31.69 -31.94 13.22
C ILE A 19 -32.01 -30.48 13.56
N VAL A 20 -32.97 -30.22 14.44
CA VAL A 20 -33.33 -28.89 14.87
C VAL A 20 -32.15 -28.18 15.58
N LEU A 21 -31.43 -28.87 16.47
CA LEU A 21 -30.23 -28.36 17.10
C LEU A 21 -29.15 -28.00 16.09
N SER A 22 -28.93 -28.86 15.07
CA SER A 22 -27.99 -28.59 13.98
C SER A 22 -28.40 -27.37 13.16
N MET A 23 -29.69 -27.15 12.93
CA MET A 23 -30.18 -25.95 12.21
C MET A 23 -30.06 -24.66 13.04
N CYS A 24 -29.99 -24.75 14.35
CA CYS A 24 -29.88 -23.62 15.25
C CYS A 24 -28.40 -23.20 15.47
N THR A 25 -27.43 -23.91 14.93
CA THR A 25 -26.01 -23.59 15.16
C THR A 25 -25.36 -23.00 13.91
N THR A 26 -24.65 -21.88 14.11
CA THR A 26 -23.84 -21.23 13.06
C THR A 26 -22.39 -21.15 13.52
N LYS A 27 -21.47 -21.61 12.66
CA LYS A 27 -20.04 -21.54 12.90
C LYS A 27 -19.44 -20.37 12.16
N ILE A 28 -18.84 -19.42 12.89
CA ILE A 28 -18.06 -18.32 12.35
C ILE A 28 -16.59 -18.73 12.35
N LYS A 29 -15.96 -18.67 11.18
CA LYS A 29 -14.54 -19.01 11.00
C LYS A 29 -13.64 -18.00 11.70
N PRO A 30 -12.39 -18.37 12.10
CA PRO A 30 -11.39 -17.42 12.54
C PRO A 30 -11.16 -16.32 11.51
N GLY A 31 -11.03 -15.06 11.95
CA GLY A 31 -10.85 -13.91 11.08
C GLY A 31 -12.15 -13.38 10.44
N TYR A 32 -13.32 -13.98 10.78
CA TYR A 32 -14.63 -13.53 10.31
C TYR A 32 -15.52 -13.08 11.45
N VAL A 33 -16.44 -12.18 11.11
CA VAL A 33 -17.51 -11.70 11.98
C VAL A 33 -18.84 -11.82 11.26
N GLY A 34 -19.87 -12.30 11.95
CA GLY A 34 -21.21 -12.52 11.39
C GLY A 34 -22.18 -11.41 11.75
N VAL A 35 -22.84 -10.81 10.76
CA VAL A 35 -23.97 -9.90 10.97
C VAL A 35 -25.25 -10.71 10.93
N VAL A 36 -26.09 -10.58 11.95
CA VAL A 36 -27.36 -11.30 12.07
C VAL A 36 -28.52 -10.43 11.60
N TYR A 37 -29.26 -10.91 10.62
CA TYR A 37 -30.46 -10.28 10.12
C TYR A 37 -31.70 -11.13 10.43
N SER A 38 -32.72 -10.52 10.99
CA SER A 38 -34.01 -11.11 11.31
C SER A 38 -35.12 -10.50 10.45
N LEU A 39 -35.98 -11.33 9.85
CA LEU A 39 -37.12 -10.86 9.08
C LEU A 39 -38.10 -9.99 9.90
N ASN A 40 -38.22 -10.25 11.21
CA ASN A 40 -39.18 -9.56 12.08
C ASN A 40 -38.58 -8.44 12.90
N GLY A 41 -37.25 -8.23 12.87
CA GLY A 41 -36.59 -7.25 13.75
C GLY A 41 -35.39 -6.60 13.12
N GLY A 42 -35.13 -6.80 11.84
CA GLY A 42 -34.00 -6.19 11.13
C GLY A 42 -32.64 -6.71 11.61
N ILE A 43 -31.65 -5.87 11.53
CA ILE A 43 -30.27 -6.19 11.96
C ILE A 43 -30.25 -6.23 13.48
N LYS A 44 -29.71 -7.31 14.03
CA LYS A 44 -29.38 -7.40 15.45
C LYS A 44 -28.09 -6.61 15.70
N GLY A 45 -28.14 -5.66 16.61
CA GLY A 45 -27.00 -4.75 16.88
C GLY A 45 -25.72 -5.46 17.37
N GLN A 46 -25.83 -6.73 17.77
CA GLN A 46 -24.68 -7.56 18.15
C GLN A 46 -24.19 -8.36 16.94
N VAL A 47 -22.90 -8.22 16.66
CA VAL A 47 -22.19 -9.06 15.69
C VAL A 47 -21.70 -10.34 16.34
N LEU A 48 -21.70 -11.46 15.61
CA LEU A 48 -21.20 -12.75 16.08
C LEU A 48 -19.68 -12.82 15.82
N THR A 49 -18.90 -12.95 16.85
CA THR A 49 -17.46 -13.17 16.74
C THR A 49 -17.16 -14.61 16.31
N GLN A 50 -15.87 -14.93 16.10
CA GLN A 50 -15.43 -16.28 15.78
C GLN A 50 -15.93 -17.32 16.80
N GLY A 51 -16.33 -18.50 16.34
CA GLY A 51 -16.79 -19.60 17.21
C GLY A 51 -18.11 -20.22 16.77
N LEU A 52 -18.69 -21.03 17.67
CA LEU A 52 -19.99 -21.67 17.49
C LEU A 52 -21.06 -20.87 18.22
N HIS A 53 -22.06 -20.42 17.49
CA HIS A 53 -23.16 -19.62 18.03
C HIS A 53 -24.49 -20.35 17.83
N VAL A 54 -25.37 -20.24 18.83
CA VAL A 54 -26.76 -20.70 18.70
C VAL A 54 -27.59 -19.53 18.20
N VAL A 55 -28.13 -19.66 16.99
CA VAL A 55 -28.89 -18.62 16.29
C VAL A 55 -30.24 -19.20 15.90
N ASN A 56 -31.31 -18.41 15.96
CA ASN A 56 -32.61 -18.83 15.48
C ASN A 56 -32.50 -19.19 13.97
N PRO A 57 -32.96 -20.38 13.54
CA PRO A 57 -32.84 -20.84 12.16
C PRO A 57 -33.56 -19.95 11.13
N LEU A 58 -34.45 -19.06 11.58
CA LEU A 58 -35.09 -18.05 10.73
C LEU A 58 -34.25 -16.79 10.51
N TYR A 59 -33.10 -16.68 11.16
CA TYR A 59 -32.20 -15.56 11.00
C TYR A 59 -31.15 -15.88 9.93
N LYS A 60 -30.83 -14.86 9.12
CA LYS A 60 -29.74 -14.94 8.16
C LYS A 60 -28.48 -14.38 8.80
N VAL A 61 -27.39 -15.13 8.73
CA VAL A 61 -26.06 -14.68 9.17
C VAL A 61 -25.19 -14.48 7.93
N THR A 62 -24.69 -13.26 7.74
CA THR A 62 -23.74 -12.93 6.68
C THR A 62 -22.38 -12.67 7.30
N SER A 63 -21.36 -13.39 6.84
CA SER A 63 -19.99 -13.29 7.40
C SER A 63 -19.13 -12.35 6.57
N TYR A 64 -18.37 -11.52 7.28
CA TYR A 64 -17.41 -10.58 6.71
C TYR A 64 -16.02 -10.88 7.25
N SER A 65 -15.00 -10.75 6.42
CA SER A 65 -13.61 -10.88 6.85
C SER A 65 -13.18 -9.62 7.61
N VAL A 66 -12.73 -9.79 8.84
CA VAL A 66 -12.06 -8.77 9.62
C VAL A 66 -10.54 -9.01 9.68
N ALA A 67 -10.07 -10.08 9.04
CA ALA A 67 -8.68 -10.33 8.74
C ALA A 67 -8.36 -9.73 7.37
N THR A 68 -7.11 -9.32 7.15
CA THR A 68 -6.65 -8.77 5.89
C THR A 68 -6.86 -9.78 4.74
N GLU A 69 -7.58 -9.37 3.72
CA GLU A 69 -7.75 -10.07 2.46
C GLU A 69 -6.99 -9.35 1.35
N GLN A 70 -6.50 -10.10 0.38
CA GLN A 70 -5.82 -9.55 -0.79
C GLN A 70 -6.70 -9.63 -2.02
N GLY A 71 -6.71 -8.56 -2.81
CA GLY A 71 -7.35 -8.48 -4.10
C GLY A 71 -6.36 -8.02 -5.16
N TYR A 72 -6.61 -8.46 -6.39
CA TYR A 72 -5.77 -8.14 -7.54
C TYR A 72 -6.64 -7.66 -8.70
N LEU A 73 -6.19 -6.60 -9.35
CA LEU A 73 -6.67 -6.14 -10.66
C LEU A 73 -5.49 -6.32 -11.62
N SER A 74 -5.38 -7.50 -12.23
CA SER A 74 -4.19 -7.92 -12.99
C SER A 74 -4.58 -8.50 -14.34
N ALA A 75 -3.68 -8.39 -15.30
CA ALA A 75 -3.77 -9.10 -16.58
C ALA A 75 -3.46 -10.60 -16.44
N ASP A 76 -2.79 -11.02 -15.36
CA ASP A 76 -2.54 -12.44 -15.11
C ASP A 76 -3.80 -13.12 -14.58
N SER A 77 -4.36 -14.05 -15.36
CA SER A 77 -5.54 -14.83 -14.98
C SER A 77 -5.34 -15.77 -13.79
N LYS A 78 -4.11 -15.91 -13.29
CA LYS A 78 -3.78 -16.65 -12.06
C LYS A 78 -3.92 -15.80 -10.81
N GLU A 79 -3.96 -14.47 -10.97
CA GLU A 79 -4.09 -13.50 -9.91
C GLU A 79 -5.47 -12.83 -10.01
N GLY A 80 -6.32 -12.98 -9.00
CA GLY A 80 -7.63 -12.30 -8.94
C GLY A 80 -8.75 -12.96 -9.73
N ALA A 81 -9.32 -12.26 -10.69
CA ALA A 81 -10.41 -12.78 -11.52
C ALA A 81 -9.92 -13.73 -12.61
N SER A 82 -10.84 -14.55 -13.14
CA SER A 82 -10.55 -15.53 -14.20
C SER A 82 -10.32 -14.90 -15.60
N GLY A 83 -9.96 -13.60 -15.67
CA GLY A 83 -9.72 -12.86 -16.91
C GLY A 83 -8.80 -11.67 -16.68
N ASP A 84 -8.48 -10.96 -17.77
CA ASP A 84 -7.72 -9.71 -17.70
C ASP A 84 -8.55 -8.61 -16.99
N ASP A 85 -8.10 -8.24 -15.82
CA ASP A 85 -8.69 -7.19 -14.99
C ASP A 85 -7.80 -5.95 -14.87
N SER A 86 -6.65 -5.95 -15.56
CA SER A 86 -5.83 -4.76 -15.71
C SER A 86 -6.66 -3.59 -16.25
N PHE A 87 -6.26 -2.37 -16.00
CA PHE A 87 -7.05 -1.22 -16.39
C PHE A 87 -6.18 -0.03 -16.79
N LEU A 88 -6.77 0.83 -17.62
CA LEU A 88 -6.13 2.04 -18.10
C LEU A 88 -6.32 3.16 -17.09
N ILE A 89 -5.22 3.85 -16.76
CA ILE A 89 -5.21 5.07 -15.97
C ILE A 89 -4.74 6.26 -16.81
N PRO A 90 -5.35 7.44 -16.64
CA PRO A 90 -4.88 8.67 -17.27
C PRO A 90 -3.63 9.20 -16.57
N THR A 91 -2.81 9.93 -17.30
CA THR A 91 -1.61 10.60 -16.78
C THR A 91 -1.66 12.08 -17.06
N SER A 92 -0.86 12.89 -16.36
CA SER A 92 -0.83 14.36 -16.48
C SER A 92 -0.33 14.85 -17.85
N ASP A 93 0.40 14.03 -18.58
CA ASP A 93 0.88 14.29 -19.93
C ASP A 93 -0.11 13.87 -21.04
N GLY A 94 -1.36 13.56 -20.66
CA GLY A 94 -2.45 13.25 -21.60
C GLY A 94 -2.38 11.87 -22.23
N LYS A 95 -1.55 10.99 -21.71
CA LYS A 95 -1.47 9.59 -22.13
C LYS A 95 -2.28 8.69 -21.20
N THR A 96 -2.50 7.46 -21.63
CA THR A 96 -3.09 6.39 -20.79
C THR A 96 -2.08 5.26 -20.66
N VAL A 97 -2.03 4.69 -19.46
CA VAL A 97 -1.12 3.59 -19.11
C VAL A 97 -1.94 2.43 -18.58
N ASN A 98 -1.67 1.21 -19.05
CA ASN A 98 -2.28 0.01 -18.49
C ASN A 98 -1.53 -0.42 -17.24
N ILE A 99 -2.25 -0.64 -16.15
CA ILE A 99 -1.64 -1.06 -14.88
C ILE A 99 -2.31 -2.30 -14.30
N ASP A 100 -1.52 -3.04 -13.54
CA ASP A 100 -2.00 -4.02 -12.58
C ASP A 100 -1.93 -3.41 -11.18
N LEU A 101 -2.92 -3.69 -10.36
CA LEU A 101 -3.05 -3.18 -9.00
C LEU A 101 -3.24 -4.33 -8.02
N GLU A 102 -2.42 -4.35 -6.99
CA GLU A 102 -2.59 -5.19 -5.81
C GLU A 102 -3.10 -4.34 -4.65
N TYR A 103 -4.07 -4.84 -3.90
CA TYR A 103 -4.59 -4.15 -2.73
C TYR A 103 -4.92 -5.14 -1.63
N SER A 104 -4.81 -4.68 -0.39
CA SER A 104 -5.26 -5.44 0.77
C SER A 104 -6.27 -4.64 1.58
N TYR A 105 -7.25 -5.35 2.12
CA TYR A 105 -8.36 -4.74 2.82
C TYR A 105 -8.95 -5.66 3.88
N HIS A 106 -9.71 -5.11 4.81
CA HIS A 106 -10.58 -5.83 5.73
C HIS A 106 -11.82 -5.00 6.05
N PHE A 107 -12.83 -5.64 6.64
CA PHE A 107 -14.02 -4.94 7.10
C PHE A 107 -13.88 -4.54 8.56
N ASP A 108 -14.25 -3.30 8.89
CA ASP A 108 -14.30 -2.82 10.26
C ASP A 108 -15.46 -3.49 11.02
N SER A 109 -15.12 -4.23 12.08
CA SER A 109 -16.08 -4.99 12.87
C SER A 109 -17.18 -4.12 13.52
N GLU A 110 -16.86 -2.88 13.87
CA GLU A 110 -17.79 -1.95 14.50
C GLU A 110 -18.79 -1.36 13.50
N LEU A 111 -18.35 -1.17 12.25
CA LEU A 111 -19.16 -0.60 11.17
C LEU A 111 -19.96 -1.66 10.38
N LEU A 112 -19.74 -2.95 10.62
CA LEU A 112 -20.39 -4.05 9.88
C LEU A 112 -21.94 -3.95 9.80
N PRO A 113 -22.69 -3.56 10.84
CA PRO A 113 -24.13 -3.40 10.71
C PRO A 113 -24.54 -2.32 9.69
N GLN A 114 -23.75 -1.25 9.62
CA GLN A 114 -23.97 -0.17 8.64
C GLN A 114 -23.57 -0.64 7.22
N THR A 115 -22.43 -1.31 7.10
CA THR A 115 -21.95 -1.93 5.85
C THR A 115 -23.00 -2.89 5.29
N PHE A 116 -23.52 -3.78 6.11
CA PHE A 116 -24.60 -4.70 5.73
C PHE A 116 -25.80 -3.97 5.17
N THR A 117 -26.20 -2.85 5.78
CA THR A 117 -27.34 -2.04 5.31
C THR A 117 -27.03 -1.37 3.99
N LYS A 118 -25.86 -0.71 3.87
CA LYS A 118 -25.42 0.00 2.66
C LYS A 118 -25.36 -0.93 1.44
N PHE A 119 -24.91 -2.17 1.64
CA PHE A 119 -24.75 -3.17 0.59
C PHE A 119 -25.89 -4.21 0.53
N LYS A 120 -27.05 -3.91 1.14
CA LYS A 120 -28.26 -4.75 1.07
C LYS A 120 -28.03 -6.20 1.49
N GLY A 121 -27.14 -6.44 2.43
CA GLY A 121 -26.84 -7.76 2.95
C GLY A 121 -25.95 -8.64 2.06
N GLN A 122 -25.26 -8.05 1.09
CA GLN A 122 -24.21 -8.74 0.33
C GLN A 122 -23.08 -9.16 1.27
N ASP A 123 -22.42 -10.25 0.96
CA ASP A 123 -21.21 -10.68 1.65
C ASP A 123 -19.97 -9.88 1.18
N GLY A 124 -18.84 -10.04 1.89
CA GLY A 124 -17.64 -9.28 1.63
C GLY A 124 -17.09 -9.48 0.22
N LYS A 125 -17.15 -10.71 -0.31
CA LYS A 125 -16.67 -11.02 -1.65
C LYS A 125 -17.52 -10.36 -2.73
N ALA A 126 -18.85 -10.40 -2.59
CA ALA A 126 -19.76 -9.73 -3.51
C ALA A 126 -19.56 -8.21 -3.49
N ILE A 127 -19.27 -7.61 -2.33
CA ILE A 127 -18.96 -6.18 -2.20
C ILE A 127 -17.63 -5.85 -2.91
N GLU A 128 -16.62 -6.68 -2.73
CA GLU A 128 -15.34 -6.53 -3.42
C GLU A 128 -15.55 -6.55 -4.94
N GLU A 129 -16.21 -7.56 -5.48
CA GLU A 129 -16.43 -7.75 -6.91
C GLU A 129 -17.31 -6.65 -7.53
N THR A 130 -18.41 -6.25 -6.87
CA THR A 130 -19.40 -5.35 -7.47
C THR A 130 -19.15 -3.87 -7.19
N PHE A 131 -18.43 -3.54 -6.11
CA PHE A 131 -18.24 -2.16 -5.69
C PHE A 131 -16.76 -1.76 -5.61
N MET A 132 -15.92 -2.50 -4.85
CA MET A 132 -14.56 -2.07 -4.57
C MET A 132 -13.72 -2.00 -5.83
N ARG A 133 -13.74 -3.05 -6.67
CA ARG A 133 -12.95 -3.12 -7.91
C ARG A 133 -13.23 -1.94 -8.84
N GLY A 134 -14.50 -1.61 -9.04
CA GLY A 134 -14.91 -0.47 -9.87
C GLY A 134 -14.48 0.88 -9.29
N LYS A 135 -14.61 1.05 -7.97
CA LYS A 135 -14.20 2.29 -7.30
C LYS A 135 -12.70 2.48 -7.26
N LEU A 136 -11.94 1.40 -7.02
CA LEU A 136 -10.48 1.43 -7.11
C LEU A 136 -10.01 1.91 -8.48
N LYS A 137 -10.53 1.32 -9.57
CA LYS A 137 -10.18 1.74 -10.95
C LYS A 137 -10.41 3.25 -11.16
N THR A 138 -11.55 3.77 -10.70
CA THR A 138 -11.88 5.19 -10.84
C THR A 138 -10.96 6.07 -9.99
N TRP A 139 -10.82 5.78 -8.71
CA TRP A 139 -10.08 6.63 -7.79
C TRP A 139 -8.57 6.59 -7.98
N VAL A 140 -8.03 5.44 -8.40
CA VAL A 140 -6.63 5.37 -8.85
C VAL A 140 -6.41 6.26 -10.08
N GLY A 141 -7.34 6.25 -11.05
CA GLY A 141 -7.28 7.14 -12.20
C GLY A 141 -7.34 8.64 -11.85
N GLU A 142 -8.13 9.01 -10.84
CA GLU A 142 -8.19 10.40 -10.35
C GLU A 142 -6.84 10.86 -9.76
N VAL A 143 -6.17 9.99 -9.01
CA VAL A 143 -4.86 10.31 -8.42
C VAL A 143 -3.75 10.28 -9.49
N SER A 144 -3.75 9.27 -10.36
CA SER A 144 -2.72 9.10 -11.39
C SER A 144 -2.68 10.23 -12.40
N SER A 145 -3.79 10.94 -12.62
CA SER A 145 -3.87 12.11 -13.50
C SER A 145 -2.93 13.26 -13.10
N LYS A 146 -2.39 13.24 -11.88
CA LYS A 146 -1.42 14.21 -11.38
C LYS A 146 0.04 13.83 -11.69
N PHE A 147 0.28 12.60 -12.13
CA PHE A 147 1.61 12.05 -12.39
C PHE A 147 1.81 11.86 -13.90
N SER A 148 3.02 12.13 -14.38
CA SER A 148 3.39 11.80 -15.77
C SER A 148 3.69 10.31 -15.92
N VAL A 149 3.71 9.81 -17.15
CA VAL A 149 4.09 8.41 -17.41
C VAL A 149 5.47 8.09 -16.85
N ILE A 150 6.42 9.04 -16.96
CA ILE A 150 7.78 8.87 -16.44
C ILE A 150 7.79 8.81 -14.91
N ASP A 151 7.01 9.63 -14.22
CA ASP A 151 6.89 9.59 -12.77
C ASP A 151 6.37 8.23 -12.29
N ILE A 152 5.34 7.70 -12.98
CA ILE A 152 4.72 6.40 -12.65
C ILE A 152 5.67 5.24 -12.96
N TYR A 153 6.40 5.30 -14.10
CA TYR A 153 7.32 4.24 -14.50
C TYR A 153 8.62 4.25 -13.70
N GLY A 154 9.06 5.44 -13.26
CA GLY A 154 10.33 5.68 -12.56
C GLY A 154 10.19 5.87 -11.06
N ASP A 155 10.83 6.92 -10.58
CA ASP A 155 11.15 7.14 -9.15
C ASP A 155 9.94 7.50 -8.28
N LYS A 156 8.85 8.05 -8.87
CA LYS A 156 7.69 8.51 -8.08
C LYS A 156 6.57 7.47 -7.94
N ARG A 157 6.82 6.23 -8.33
CA ARG A 157 5.85 5.14 -8.15
C ARG A 157 5.45 4.93 -6.70
N THR A 158 6.42 5.05 -5.78
CA THR A 158 6.15 4.95 -4.33
C THR A 158 5.27 6.10 -3.85
N GLU A 159 5.49 7.31 -4.36
CA GLU A 159 4.67 8.48 -4.07
C GLU A 159 3.24 8.32 -4.62
N LEU A 160 3.11 7.80 -5.84
CA LEU A 160 1.80 7.46 -6.41
C LEU A 160 1.04 6.47 -5.50
N ASN A 161 1.68 5.37 -5.10
CA ASN A 161 1.06 4.36 -4.24
C ASN A 161 0.61 4.96 -2.90
N ALA A 162 1.43 5.81 -2.28
CA ALA A 162 1.10 6.49 -1.03
C ALA A 162 -0.11 7.43 -1.19
N ASN A 163 -0.12 8.24 -2.26
CA ASN A 163 -1.21 9.16 -2.53
C ASN A 163 -2.52 8.43 -2.89
N VAL A 164 -2.42 7.32 -3.60
CA VAL A 164 -3.60 6.47 -3.88
C VAL A 164 -4.13 5.88 -2.59
N LEU A 165 -3.26 5.31 -1.74
CA LEU A 165 -3.67 4.72 -0.46
C LEU A 165 -4.38 5.75 0.43
N GLU A 166 -3.80 6.93 0.60
CA GLU A 166 -4.39 8.02 1.39
C GLU A 166 -5.77 8.41 0.84
N TYR A 167 -5.87 8.57 -0.48
CA TYR A 167 -7.10 8.98 -1.13
C TYR A 167 -8.23 7.94 -1.04
N VAL A 168 -7.92 6.66 -1.21
CA VAL A 168 -8.94 5.60 -1.20
C VAL A 168 -9.34 5.18 0.22
N LYS A 169 -8.41 5.29 1.19
CA LYS A 169 -8.62 4.88 2.57
C LYS A 169 -9.82 5.58 3.20
N ASP A 170 -9.86 6.90 3.14
CA ASP A 170 -10.96 7.68 3.73
C ASP A 170 -12.29 7.41 3.03
N LYS A 171 -12.26 7.30 1.70
CA LYS A 171 -13.46 7.04 0.90
C LYS A 171 -14.06 5.65 1.16
N PHE A 172 -13.24 4.61 1.33
CA PHE A 172 -13.73 3.28 1.65
C PHE A 172 -14.16 3.14 3.11
N TYR A 173 -13.52 3.88 4.02
CA TYR A 173 -13.89 3.86 5.43
C TYR A 173 -15.33 4.30 5.68
N GLU A 174 -15.87 5.22 4.88
CA GLU A 174 -17.28 5.60 4.92
C GLU A 174 -18.23 4.40 4.69
N TYR A 175 -17.75 3.35 4.05
CA TYR A 175 -18.49 2.11 3.79
C TYR A 175 -18.18 0.99 4.78
N GLY A 176 -17.34 1.25 5.79
CA GLY A 176 -16.86 0.27 6.75
C GLY A 176 -15.82 -0.69 6.17
N ILE A 177 -15.10 -0.26 5.14
CA ILE A 177 -14.02 -0.99 4.49
C ILE A 177 -12.71 -0.27 4.80
N VAL A 178 -11.75 -0.97 5.38
CA VAL A 178 -10.41 -0.46 5.68
C VAL A 178 -9.46 -0.97 4.60
N ILE A 179 -8.78 -0.06 3.93
CA ILE A 179 -7.73 -0.41 2.97
C ILE A 179 -6.39 -0.38 3.69
N ASP A 180 -5.69 -1.50 3.73
CA ASP A 180 -4.40 -1.65 4.39
C ASP A 180 -3.24 -1.25 3.48
N SER A 181 -3.29 -1.65 2.21
CA SER A 181 -2.28 -1.30 1.21
C SER A 181 -2.86 -1.23 -0.20
N VAL A 182 -2.21 -0.42 -1.03
CA VAL A 182 -2.48 -0.36 -2.48
C VAL A 182 -1.14 -0.20 -3.19
N ASN A 183 -0.86 -1.07 -4.15
CA ASN A 183 0.38 -1.06 -4.90
C ASN A 183 0.12 -1.27 -6.40
N VAL A 184 0.69 -0.41 -7.21
CA VAL A 184 0.78 -0.64 -8.66
C VAL A 184 1.86 -1.69 -8.90
N SER A 185 1.50 -2.89 -9.34
CA SER A 185 2.43 -4.01 -9.49
C SER A 185 3.08 -4.04 -10.87
N ARG A 186 2.33 -3.82 -11.92
CA ARG A 186 2.84 -3.76 -13.31
C ARG A 186 2.39 -2.49 -14.01
N ILE A 187 3.23 -2.00 -14.90
CA ILE A 187 2.95 -0.87 -15.78
C ILE A 187 3.18 -1.34 -17.21
N GLY A 188 2.10 -1.48 -17.97
CA GLY A 188 2.13 -1.86 -19.38
C GLY A 188 2.14 -0.64 -20.25
N LEU A 189 3.20 -0.48 -21.03
CA LEU A 189 3.36 0.57 -22.04
C LEU A 189 3.35 -0.05 -23.43
N ASP A 190 2.94 0.72 -24.42
CA ASP A 190 3.22 0.34 -25.81
C ASP A 190 4.72 0.50 -26.11
N ALA A 191 5.24 -0.31 -27.02
CA ALA A 191 6.67 -0.37 -27.33
C ALA A 191 7.28 0.98 -27.71
N GLN A 192 6.53 1.83 -28.42
CA GLN A 192 7.00 3.15 -28.84
C GLN A 192 7.09 4.12 -27.65
N THR A 193 6.13 4.06 -26.73
CA THR A 193 6.14 4.87 -25.50
C THR A 193 7.25 4.41 -24.55
N GLU A 194 7.46 3.09 -24.44
CA GLU A 194 8.53 2.52 -23.61
C GLU A 194 9.92 2.96 -24.12
N GLU A 195 10.17 2.88 -25.43
CA GLU A 195 11.43 3.34 -26.04
C GLU A 195 11.65 4.85 -25.82
N ALA A 196 10.61 5.67 -26.01
CA ALA A 196 10.69 7.12 -25.81
C ALA A 196 10.98 7.49 -24.33
N ILE A 197 10.40 6.77 -23.38
CA ILE A 197 10.64 6.95 -21.95
C ILE A 197 12.06 6.53 -21.60
N GLN A 198 12.51 5.37 -22.07
CA GLN A 198 13.87 4.91 -21.83
C GLN A 198 14.92 5.90 -22.36
N LEU A 199 14.69 6.43 -23.55
CA LEU A 199 15.57 7.47 -24.11
C LEU A 199 15.59 8.73 -23.23
N LYS A 200 14.45 9.16 -22.71
CA LYS A 200 14.37 10.33 -21.84
C LYS A 200 15.04 10.10 -20.49
N ILE A 201 14.86 8.93 -19.89
CA ILE A 201 15.55 8.53 -18.66
C ILE A 201 17.06 8.53 -18.86
N ASN A 202 17.54 7.93 -19.94
CA ASN A 202 18.98 7.90 -20.27
C ASN A 202 19.53 9.33 -20.41
N LYS A 203 18.81 10.23 -21.08
CA LYS A 203 19.21 11.63 -21.22
C LYS A 203 19.24 12.38 -19.88
N GLN A 204 18.28 12.12 -19.00
CA GLN A 204 18.29 12.71 -17.66
C GLN A 204 19.48 12.21 -16.83
N GLN A 205 19.81 10.92 -16.93
CA GLN A 205 20.99 10.35 -16.26
C GLN A 205 22.31 10.93 -16.80
N GLU A 206 22.41 11.10 -18.12
CA GLU A 206 23.58 11.76 -18.75
C GLU A 206 23.75 13.20 -18.23
N LEU A 207 22.67 13.97 -18.15
CA LEU A 207 22.68 15.34 -17.63
C LEU A 207 23.07 15.40 -16.15
N GLU A 208 22.52 14.52 -15.33
CA GLU A 208 22.84 14.45 -13.91
C GLU A 208 24.31 14.04 -13.68
N THR A 209 24.79 13.06 -14.45
CA THR A 209 26.23 12.66 -14.41
C THR A 209 27.12 13.83 -14.78
N ALA A 210 26.81 14.55 -15.85
CA ALA A 210 27.60 15.73 -16.26
C ALA A 210 27.57 16.85 -15.22
N ARG A 211 26.44 17.05 -14.53
CA ARG A 211 26.33 18.00 -13.41
C ARG A 211 27.22 17.60 -12.22
N LEU A 212 27.15 16.32 -11.83
CA LEU A 212 27.99 15.80 -10.74
C LEU A 212 29.48 15.86 -11.07
N ASP A 213 29.85 15.59 -12.32
CA ASP A 213 31.26 15.71 -12.75
C ASP A 213 31.76 17.16 -12.73
N LYS A 214 30.90 18.12 -13.13
CA LYS A 214 31.19 19.54 -12.99
C LYS A 214 31.37 19.95 -11.52
N GLU A 215 30.44 19.55 -10.65
CA GLU A 215 30.54 19.83 -9.21
C GLU A 215 31.80 19.25 -8.59
N LYS A 216 32.16 18.00 -8.93
CA LYS A 216 33.44 17.38 -8.50
C LYS A 216 34.65 18.17 -8.99
N ALA A 217 34.65 18.63 -10.24
CA ALA A 217 35.75 19.44 -10.78
C ALA A 217 35.87 20.79 -10.05
N GLU A 218 34.74 21.43 -9.73
CA GLU A 218 34.74 22.68 -8.93
C GLU A 218 35.30 22.46 -7.52
N ILE A 219 34.88 21.40 -6.82
CA ILE A 219 35.39 21.04 -5.49
C ILE A 219 36.88 20.74 -5.55
N GLN A 220 37.36 20.01 -6.56
CA GLN A 220 38.78 19.71 -6.74
C GLN A 220 39.60 20.97 -7.03
N ALA A 221 39.07 21.93 -7.79
CA ALA A 221 39.73 23.20 -8.05
C ALA A 221 39.82 24.04 -6.75
N GLU A 222 38.76 24.07 -5.95
CA GLU A 222 38.79 24.75 -4.65
C GLU A 222 39.75 24.12 -3.67
N GLN A 223 39.82 22.79 -3.59
CA GLN A 223 40.80 22.08 -2.76
C GLN A 223 42.24 22.44 -3.15
N LYS A 224 42.57 22.45 -4.44
CA LYS A 224 43.89 22.83 -4.91
C LYS A 224 44.24 24.28 -4.57
N LEU A 225 43.23 25.17 -4.62
CA LEU A 225 43.43 26.57 -4.24
C LEU A 225 43.72 26.71 -2.74
N VAL A 226 43.00 25.99 -1.89
CA VAL A 226 43.23 25.96 -0.44
C VAL A 226 44.55 25.33 -0.10
N GLU A 227 44.95 24.23 -0.76
CA GLU A 227 46.27 23.61 -0.58
C GLU A 227 47.40 24.58 -0.97
N ALA A 228 47.29 25.26 -2.12
CA ALA A 228 48.29 26.24 -2.56
C ALA A 228 48.40 27.44 -1.59
N GLN A 229 47.27 27.90 -1.06
CA GLN A 229 47.24 28.96 -0.08
C GLN A 229 47.86 28.53 1.24
N ALA A 230 47.57 27.32 1.72
CA ALA A 230 48.16 26.76 2.93
C ALA A 230 49.70 26.59 2.80
N GLU A 231 50.17 26.14 1.63
CA GLU A 231 51.60 26.01 1.34
C GLU A 231 52.31 27.38 1.30
N ALA A 232 51.66 28.38 0.69
CA ALA A 232 52.20 29.75 0.66
C ALA A 232 52.26 30.37 2.08
N ASP A 233 51.25 30.15 2.90
CA ASP A 233 51.23 30.64 4.27
C ASP A 233 52.26 29.91 5.16
N ALA A 234 52.44 28.61 4.98
CA ALA A 234 53.50 27.84 5.65
C ALA A 234 54.90 28.38 5.32
N LYS A 235 55.18 28.64 4.04
CA LYS A 235 56.46 29.24 3.61
C LYS A 235 56.72 30.65 4.18
N LYS A 236 55.64 31.46 4.31
CA LYS A 236 55.78 32.78 4.96
C LYS A 236 56.10 32.66 6.44
N ILE A 237 55.46 31.74 7.15
CA ILE A 237 55.71 31.51 8.58
C ILE A 237 57.10 30.99 8.78
N GLU A 238 57.66 30.12 7.95
CA GLU A 238 59.01 29.58 7.99
C GLU A 238 60.03 30.70 7.76
N ALA A 239 59.82 31.51 6.70
CA ALA A 239 60.72 32.64 6.42
C ALA A 239 60.72 33.69 7.55
N GLN A 240 59.54 33.94 8.16
CA GLN A 240 59.46 34.84 9.30
C GLN A 240 60.21 34.29 10.53
N ALA A 241 60.10 33.01 10.82
CA ALA A 241 60.77 32.35 11.92
C ALA A 241 62.28 32.32 11.73
N GLU A 242 62.75 32.14 10.49
CA GLU A 242 64.23 32.26 10.19
C GLU A 242 64.74 33.68 10.40
N ALA A 243 64.04 34.70 9.92
CA ALA A 243 64.37 36.08 10.11
C ALA A 243 64.39 36.48 11.60
N ASP A 244 63.39 36.04 12.38
CA ASP A 244 63.39 36.29 13.83
C ASP A 244 64.49 35.57 14.56
N ALA A 245 64.88 34.35 14.14
CA ALA A 245 66.01 33.62 14.70
C ALA A 245 67.37 34.29 14.38
N GLU A 246 67.53 34.88 13.19
CA GLU A 246 68.74 35.66 12.83
C GLU A 246 68.86 36.98 13.64
N LEU A 247 67.73 37.67 13.84
CA LEU A 247 67.68 38.87 14.69
C LEU A 247 68.06 38.55 16.13
N ILE A 248 67.49 37.50 16.72
CA ILE A 248 67.85 37.07 18.10
C ILE A 248 69.34 36.70 18.21
N LYS A 249 69.92 36.05 17.20
CA LYS A 249 71.36 35.72 17.18
C LYS A 249 72.23 36.98 17.09
N ALA A 250 71.82 37.94 16.24
CA ALA A 250 72.52 39.20 16.09
C ALA A 250 72.48 40.05 17.38
N GLU A 251 71.35 40.12 18.05
CA GLU A 251 71.17 40.79 19.34
C GLU A 251 72.06 40.13 20.44
N ALA A 252 72.04 38.83 20.55
CA ALA A 252 72.85 38.07 21.51
C ALA A 252 74.36 38.26 21.28
N GLN A 253 74.80 38.39 20.02
CA GLN A 253 76.17 38.65 19.67
C GLN A 253 76.59 40.11 19.97
N SER A 254 75.65 41.04 19.88
CA SER A 254 75.94 42.46 20.23
C SER A 254 75.99 42.70 21.75
N GLU A 255 75.31 41.94 22.56
CA GLU A 255 75.36 42.00 24.02
C GLU A 255 76.61 41.29 24.62
N ALA A 256 77.23 40.36 23.86
CA ALA A 256 78.40 39.60 24.29
C ALA A 256 79.75 40.31 23.97
N ASN A 257 79.72 41.42 23.27
CA ASN A 257 80.90 42.26 22.97
C ASN A 257 80.83 43.55 23.76
#